data_ce38260363e8f88b7de77289833de087
#
_entry.id   ce38260363e8f88b7de77289833de087
#
_cell.length_a   1.000
_cell.length_b   1.000
_cell.length_c   1.000
_cell.angle_alpha   90.00
_cell.angle_beta   90.00
_cell.angle_gamma   90.00
#
_symmetry.space_group_name_H-M   'P 1'
#
loop_
_entity.id
_entity.type
_entity.pdbx_description
1 polymer ?
#
loop_
_entity_poly.entity_id
_entity_poly.type
_entity_poly.pdbx_seq_one_letter_code
_entity_poly.pdbx_strand_id
1 'polypeptide(L)' 'MNTFTTTAYNTLGEATETETQTDSWAATEMCLDLSMLYGYAETTDLWGRHYGEYGDRPAALGQRAY' A
#
# COMPACT_ATOMS: atom_id res chain seq x y z
N MET A 1 -7.12 -18.55 -3.93
CA MET A 1 -7.77 -17.23 -4.00
C MET A 1 -6.73 -16.15 -3.71
N ASN A 2 -6.69 -15.14 -4.57
CA ASN A 2 -5.74 -14.04 -4.37
C ASN A 2 -6.30 -13.02 -3.38
N THR A 3 -5.44 -12.57 -2.49
CA THR A 3 -5.80 -11.54 -1.53
C THR A 3 -4.72 -10.47 -1.56
N PHE A 4 -5.13 -9.22 -1.66
CA PHE A 4 -4.22 -8.08 -1.73
C PHE A 4 -4.47 -7.21 -0.50
N THR A 5 -3.40 -6.84 0.18
CA THR A 5 -3.49 -5.96 1.35
C THR A 5 -2.83 -4.64 1.01
N THR A 6 -3.60 -3.56 1.13
CA THR A 6 -3.12 -2.21 0.87
C THR A 6 -2.99 -1.49 2.20
N THR A 7 -1.81 -0.94 2.46
CA THR A 7 -1.54 -0.19 3.69
C THR A 7 -1.11 1.22 3.32
N ALA A 8 -1.79 2.21 3.92
CA ALA A 8 -1.43 3.61 3.76
C ALA A 8 -0.56 4.05 4.91
N TYR A 9 0.35 4.99 4.63
CA TYR A 9 1.28 5.51 5.62
C TYR A 9 1.28 7.04 5.57
N ASN A 10 1.41 7.66 6.75
CA ASN A 10 1.59 9.10 6.82
C ASN A 10 3.05 9.47 6.59
N THR A 11 3.38 10.77 6.66
CA THR A 11 4.73 11.25 6.40
C THR A 11 5.73 10.78 7.45
N LEU A 12 5.27 10.34 8.61
CA LEU A 12 6.12 9.80 9.67
C LEU A 12 6.37 8.30 9.51
N GLY A 13 5.80 7.67 8.47
CA GLY A 13 5.95 6.24 8.24
C GLY A 13 5.04 5.38 9.08
N GLU A 14 4.04 5.98 9.71
CA GLU A 14 3.08 5.23 10.53
C GLU A 14 1.93 4.74 9.66
N ALA A 15 1.53 3.47 9.85
CA ALA A 15 0.40 2.90 9.13
C ALA A 15 -0.89 3.56 9.63
N THR A 16 -1.65 4.12 8.70
CA THR A 16 -2.88 4.86 9.03
C THR A 16 -4.14 4.08 8.70
N GLU A 17 -4.09 3.26 7.66
CA GLU A 17 -5.25 2.49 7.24
C GLU A 17 -4.79 1.26 6.46
N THR A 18 -5.48 0.14 6.66
CA THR A 18 -5.20 -1.10 5.94
C THR A 18 -6.51 -1.65 5.40
N GLU A 19 -6.52 -1.98 4.10
CA GLU A 19 -7.68 -2.54 3.41
C GLU A 19 -7.28 -3.80 2.67
N THR A 20 -8.20 -4.77 2.61
CA THR A 20 -7.95 -6.03 1.93
C THR A 20 -8.92 -6.18 0.77
N GLN A 21 -8.39 -6.56 -0.40
CA GLN A 21 -9.15 -6.75 -1.62
C GLN A 21 -8.88 -8.13 -2.19
N THR A 22 -9.84 -8.70 -2.89
CA THR A 22 -9.68 -10.00 -3.54
C THR A 22 -9.47 -9.86 -5.04
N ASP A 23 -9.60 -8.66 -5.58
CA ASP A 23 -9.44 -8.36 -7.00
C ASP A 23 -8.28 -7.38 -7.20
N SER A 24 -7.41 -7.69 -8.17
CA SER A 24 -6.21 -6.86 -8.41
C SER A 24 -6.57 -5.44 -8.86
N TRP A 25 -7.64 -5.29 -9.62
CA TRP A 25 -8.09 -3.97 -10.08
C TRP A 25 -8.55 -3.14 -8.88
N ALA A 26 -9.38 -3.74 -8.01
CA ALA A 26 -9.85 -3.04 -6.81
C ALA A 26 -8.70 -2.70 -5.88
N ALA A 27 -7.69 -3.57 -5.77
CA ALA A 27 -6.52 -3.31 -4.95
C ALA A 27 -5.71 -2.14 -5.49
N THR A 28 -5.56 -2.06 -6.83
CA THR A 28 -4.84 -0.97 -7.47
C THR A 28 -5.55 0.36 -7.22
N GLU A 29 -6.88 0.38 -7.40
CA GLU A 29 -7.65 1.60 -7.15
C GLU A 29 -7.61 2.01 -5.68
N MET A 30 -7.69 1.05 -4.77
CA MET A 30 -7.60 1.35 -3.34
C MET A 30 -6.24 1.93 -2.98
N CYS A 31 -5.17 1.39 -3.57
CA CYS A 31 -3.82 1.89 -3.32
C CYS A 31 -3.69 3.34 -3.78
N LEU A 32 -4.21 3.65 -4.97
CA LEU A 32 -4.19 5.01 -5.47
C LEU A 32 -4.99 5.95 -4.57
N ASP A 33 -6.20 5.57 -4.21
CA ASP A 33 -7.07 6.39 -3.37
C ASP A 33 -6.44 6.67 -2.01
N LEU A 34 -5.88 5.65 -1.37
CA LEU A 34 -5.27 5.83 -0.06
C LEU A 34 -3.99 6.65 -0.15
N SER A 35 -3.24 6.54 -1.24
CA SER A 35 -2.05 7.36 -1.43
C SER A 35 -2.40 8.83 -1.55
N MET A 36 -3.53 9.14 -2.19
CA MET A 36 -3.99 10.52 -2.33
C MET A 36 -4.48 11.08 -1.00
N LEU A 37 -5.03 10.21 -0.15
CA LEU A 37 -5.57 10.64 1.13
C LEU A 37 -4.48 10.82 2.19
N TYR A 38 -3.49 9.93 2.21
CA TYR A 38 -2.47 9.91 3.26
C TYR A 38 -1.06 10.26 2.79
N GLY A 39 -0.82 10.23 1.50
CA GLY A 39 0.48 10.58 0.90
C GLY A 39 1.24 9.40 0.32
N TYR A 40 1.03 8.19 0.84
CA TYR A 40 1.70 6.99 0.34
C TYR A 40 0.90 5.76 0.73
N ALA A 41 0.80 4.81 -0.20
CA ALA A 41 0.19 3.52 0.07
C ALA A 41 0.89 2.45 -0.75
N GLU A 42 0.99 1.25 -0.20
CA GLU A 42 1.55 0.11 -0.92
C GLU A 42 0.67 -1.10 -0.75
N THR A 43 0.71 -1.98 -1.75
CA THR A 43 -0.09 -3.20 -1.78
C THR A 43 0.83 -4.41 -1.84
N THR A 44 0.53 -5.41 -1.02
CA THR A 44 1.23 -6.68 -1.05
C THR A 44 0.24 -7.78 -1.43
N ASP A 45 0.76 -8.88 -1.97
CA ASP A 45 -0.07 -10.01 -2.34
C ASP A 45 -0.27 -10.97 -1.15
N LEU A 46 -0.89 -12.11 -1.40
CA LEU A 46 -1.20 -13.11 -0.38
C LEU A 46 0.05 -13.60 0.38
N TRP A 47 1.21 -13.57 -0.29
CA TRP A 47 2.46 -14.04 0.31
C TRP A 47 3.32 -12.91 0.85
N GLY A 48 2.75 -11.69 0.93
CA GLY A 48 3.48 -10.54 1.45
C GLY A 48 4.44 -9.92 0.45
N ARG A 49 4.41 -10.34 -0.81
CA ARG A 49 5.29 -9.79 -1.84
C ARG A 49 4.72 -8.48 -2.36
N HIS A 50 5.62 -7.59 -2.74
CA HIS A 50 5.23 -6.30 -3.30
C HIS A 50 4.40 -6.48 -4.58
N TYR A 51 3.27 -5.80 -4.63
CA TYR A 51 2.41 -5.79 -5.81
C TYR A 51 2.40 -4.42 -6.49
N GLY A 52 2.31 -3.34 -5.72
CA GLY A 52 2.32 -1.99 -6.27
C GLY A 52 2.34 -0.94 -5.17
N GLU A 53 2.57 0.30 -5.58
CA GLU A 53 2.57 1.42 -4.66
C GLU A 53 2.27 2.70 -5.41
N TYR A 54 1.77 3.72 -4.69
CA TYR A 54 1.54 5.06 -5.20
C TYR A 54 1.93 6.07 -4.13
N GLY A 55 2.37 7.25 -4.58
CA GLY A 55 2.73 8.35 -3.70
C GLY A 55 4.20 8.36 -3.35
N ASP A 56 4.56 9.22 -2.40
CA ASP A 56 5.94 9.43 -1.99
C ASP A 56 6.25 8.60 -0.75
N ARG A 57 7.14 7.61 -0.89
CA ARG A 57 7.50 6.73 0.22
C ARG A 57 8.17 7.53 1.32
N PRO A 58 7.62 7.49 2.56
CA PRO A 58 8.23 8.20 3.69
C PRO A 58 9.63 7.68 3.99
N ALA A 59 10.54 8.60 4.30
CA ALA A 59 11.92 8.23 4.64
C ALA A 59 11.99 7.30 5.84
N ALA A 60 11.04 7.46 6.77
CA ALA A 60 11.00 6.63 7.99
C ALA A 60 10.78 5.15 7.71
N LEU A 61 10.20 4.81 6.55
CA LEU A 61 10.03 3.41 6.17
C LEU A 61 11.31 2.77 5.64
N GLY A 62 12.33 3.59 5.38
CA GLY A 62 13.59 3.09 4.85
C GLY A 62 13.48 2.71 3.38
N GLN A 63 14.50 2.02 2.89
CA GLN A 63 14.51 1.58 1.50
C GLN A 63 13.64 0.34 1.33
N ARG A 64 13.13 0.19 0.11
CA ARG A 64 12.33 -0.99 -0.24
C ARG A 64 13.20 -2.24 -0.15
N ALA A 65 12.60 -3.32 0.32
CA ALA A 65 13.28 -4.62 0.42
C ALA A 65 13.14 -5.45 -0.86
N TYR A 66 12.51 -4.90 -1.87
CA TYR A 66 12.22 -5.60 -3.12
C TYR A 66 12.70 -4.81 -4.32
#